data_12211e1385f46b7149d28140ee17f0c8
#
_entry.id   12211e1385f46b7149d28140ee17f0c8
#
_cell.length_a   1.000
_cell.length_b   1.000
_cell.length_c   1.000
_cell.angle_alpha   90.00
_cell.angle_beta   90.00
_cell.angle_gamma   90.00
#
_symmetry.space_group_name_H-M   'P 1'
#
loop_
_entity.id
_entity.type
_entity.pdbx_description
1 polymer ?
#
loop_
_entity_poly.entity_id
_entity_poly.type
_entity_poly.pdbx_seq_one_letter_code
_entity_poly.pdbx_strand_id
1 'polypeptide(L)'
;MKVAVYPGSFDPTTNGHLDIINRASRLCDKLIVGVLDNKSKVPLFTVEERVAQLKEITKDFANVEIKAFSGLLVDFARANNSNIVIRGLRGVTDFSYEFQMALTNRALDSDLETLFISADTQYLF
;
A
#
# COMPACT_ATOMS: atom_id res chain seq x y z
N MET A 1 5.99 7.67 17.04
CA MET A 1 4.72 7.29 16.37
C MET A 1 5.03 6.29 15.26
N LYS A 2 4.28 5.20 15.21
CA LYS A 2 4.47 4.15 14.19
C LYS A 2 3.63 4.48 12.96
N VAL A 3 4.32 4.81 11.87
CA VAL A 3 3.70 5.13 10.59
C VAL A 3 4.00 4.00 9.61
N ALA A 4 2.98 3.48 8.94
CA ALA A 4 3.14 2.46 7.91
C ALA A 4 2.60 2.97 6.58
N VAL A 5 3.15 2.48 5.48
CA VAL A 5 2.72 2.82 4.12
C VAL A 5 2.18 1.56 3.45
N TYR A 6 1.00 1.67 2.86
CA TYR A 6 0.43 0.61 2.02
C TYR A 6 0.35 1.13 0.58
N PRO A 7 1.32 0.77 -0.26
CA PRO A 7 1.38 1.27 -1.63
C PRO A 7 0.64 0.35 -2.60
N GLY A 8 0.17 0.92 -3.69
CA GLY A 8 -0.45 0.17 -4.77
C GLY A 8 -0.99 1.08 -5.85
N SER A 9 -1.47 0.47 -6.92
CA SER A 9 -2.11 1.22 -8.00
C SER A 9 -3.56 1.57 -7.66
N PHE A 10 -4.27 0.65 -7.01
CA PHE A 10 -5.69 0.82 -6.63
C PHE A 10 -6.55 1.24 -7.83
N ASP A 11 -6.45 0.50 -8.92
CA ASP A 11 -7.03 0.86 -10.21
C ASP A 11 -7.94 -0.25 -10.76
N PRO A 12 -9.14 -0.42 -10.21
CA PRO A 12 -9.71 0.25 -9.07
C PRO A 12 -9.33 -0.38 -7.72
N THR A 13 -9.75 0.26 -6.64
CA THR A 13 -9.70 -0.35 -5.31
C THR A 13 -10.72 -1.48 -5.23
N THR A 14 -10.34 -2.57 -4.59
CA THR A 14 -11.20 -3.73 -4.40
C THR A 14 -11.54 -3.93 -2.93
N ASN A 15 -12.48 -4.83 -2.64
CA ASN A 15 -12.78 -5.22 -1.27
C ASN A 15 -11.58 -5.85 -0.58
N GLY A 16 -10.73 -6.55 -1.34
CA GLY A 16 -9.48 -7.08 -0.80
C GLY A 16 -8.53 -5.98 -0.33
N HIS A 17 -8.41 -4.89 -1.10
CA HIS A 17 -7.62 -3.73 -0.67
C HIS A 17 -8.21 -3.11 0.60
N LEU A 18 -9.53 -2.94 0.66
CA LEU A 18 -10.19 -2.35 1.82
C LEU A 18 -10.00 -3.22 3.06
N ASP A 19 -10.04 -4.54 2.92
CA ASP A 19 -9.78 -5.46 4.01
C ASP A 19 -8.37 -5.29 4.56
N ILE A 20 -7.37 -5.21 3.70
CA ILE A 20 -5.97 -4.99 4.11
C ILE A 20 -5.84 -3.63 4.81
N ILE A 21 -6.46 -2.57 4.26
CA ILE A 21 -6.42 -1.24 4.87
C ILE A 21 -7.01 -1.29 6.29
N ASN A 22 -8.15 -1.93 6.45
CA ASN A 22 -8.80 -2.05 7.75
C ASN A 22 -7.89 -2.77 8.76
N ARG A 23 -7.31 -3.89 8.36
CA ARG A 23 -6.47 -4.69 9.25
C ARG A 23 -5.14 -4.00 9.55
N ALA A 24 -4.51 -3.40 8.54
CA ALA A 24 -3.26 -2.67 8.72
C ALA A 24 -3.43 -1.44 9.59
N SER A 25 -4.56 -0.74 9.48
CA SER A 25 -4.82 0.47 10.28
C SER A 25 -4.79 0.20 11.78
N ARG A 26 -5.06 -1.03 12.18
CA ARG A 26 -5.04 -1.44 13.61
C ARG A 26 -3.64 -1.78 14.11
N LEU A 27 -2.65 -1.89 13.21
CA LEU A 27 -1.29 -2.32 13.55
C LEU A 27 -0.33 -1.15 13.68
N CYS A 28 -0.79 0.06 13.42
CA CYS A 28 0.07 1.25 13.44
C CYS A 28 -0.71 2.46 13.93
N ASP A 29 0.02 3.51 14.26
CA ASP A 29 -0.60 4.77 14.69
C ASP A 29 -1.20 5.52 13.51
N LYS A 30 -0.54 5.43 12.35
CA LYS A 30 -0.99 6.09 11.12
C LYS A 30 -0.68 5.20 9.93
N LEU A 31 -1.68 4.98 9.08
CA LEU A 31 -1.52 4.25 7.83
C LEU A 31 -1.64 5.22 6.67
N ILE A 32 -0.61 5.28 5.84
CA ILE A 32 -0.62 6.07 4.61
C ILE A 32 -0.82 5.12 3.45
N VAL A 33 -1.95 5.28 2.75
CA VAL A 33 -2.24 4.53 1.53
C VAL A 33 -1.64 5.32 0.38
N GLY A 34 -0.60 4.76 -0.25
CA GLY A 34 0.13 5.43 -1.33
C GLY A 34 -0.38 4.98 -2.69
N VAL A 35 -1.01 5.88 -3.42
CA VAL A 35 -1.54 5.61 -4.76
C VAL A 35 -0.45 5.91 -5.78
N LEU A 36 0.08 4.87 -6.41
CA LEU A 36 1.18 5.02 -7.37
C LEU A 36 0.67 5.59 -8.68
N ASP A 37 1.24 6.72 -9.08
CA ASP A 37 1.02 7.30 -10.40
C ASP A 37 2.12 6.80 -11.34
N ASN A 38 1.83 5.68 -12.02
CA ASN A 38 2.79 5.07 -12.94
C ASN A 38 2.65 5.68 -14.33
N LYS A 39 3.56 6.57 -14.68
CA LYS A 39 3.53 7.32 -15.94
C LYS A 39 3.69 6.42 -17.18
N SER A 40 4.21 5.21 -17.03
CA SER A 40 4.42 4.29 -18.16
C SER A 40 3.20 3.43 -18.48
N LYS A 41 2.15 3.50 -17.67
CA LYS A 41 0.91 2.74 -17.87
C LYS A 41 -0.26 3.66 -18.17
N VAL A 42 -1.20 3.15 -18.98
CA VAL A 42 -2.49 3.80 -19.18
C VAL A 42 -3.44 3.25 -18.10
N PRO A 43 -3.85 4.05 -17.13
CA PRO A 43 -4.70 3.58 -16.04
C PRO A 43 -6.17 3.50 -16.48
N LEU A 44 -6.94 2.69 -15.74
CA LEU A 44 -8.39 2.64 -15.87
C LEU A 44 -9.02 3.95 -15.36
N PHE A 45 -8.52 4.40 -14.20
CA PHE A 45 -8.92 5.66 -13.58
C PHE A 45 -7.69 6.55 -13.40
N THR A 46 -7.86 7.86 -13.47
CA THR A 46 -6.78 8.80 -13.20
C THR A 46 -6.32 8.67 -11.74
N VAL A 47 -5.13 9.17 -11.44
CA VAL A 47 -4.64 9.16 -10.06
C VAL A 47 -5.57 9.98 -9.15
N GLU A 48 -6.08 11.09 -9.64
CA GLU A 48 -7.02 11.95 -8.90
C GLU A 48 -8.32 11.21 -8.59
N GLU A 49 -8.85 10.45 -9.56
CA GLU A 49 -10.05 9.64 -9.35
C GLU A 49 -9.82 8.53 -8.33
N ARG A 50 -8.67 7.86 -8.42
CA ARG A 50 -8.32 6.78 -7.48
C ARG A 50 -8.15 7.28 -6.06
N VAL A 51 -7.50 8.44 -5.90
CA VAL A 51 -7.35 9.08 -4.59
C VAL A 51 -8.71 9.45 -4.02
N ALA A 52 -9.58 10.05 -4.83
CA ALA A 52 -10.92 10.45 -4.39
C ALA A 52 -11.76 9.25 -3.97
N GLN A 53 -11.71 8.15 -4.73
CA GLN A 53 -12.41 6.91 -4.40
C GLN A 53 -11.95 6.35 -3.06
N LEU A 54 -10.63 6.31 -2.85
CA LEU A 54 -10.06 5.80 -1.60
C LEU A 54 -10.42 6.68 -0.42
N LYS A 55 -10.39 7.99 -0.58
CA LYS A 55 -10.79 8.92 0.50
C LYS A 55 -12.23 8.68 0.93
N GLU A 56 -13.12 8.46 -0.04
CA GLU A 56 -14.53 8.21 0.27
C GLU A 56 -14.74 6.92 1.05
N ILE A 57 -14.12 5.82 0.61
CA ILE A 57 -14.35 4.52 1.25
C ILE A 57 -13.58 4.36 2.57
N THR A 58 -12.61 5.22 2.84
CA THR A 58 -11.82 5.16 4.08
C THR A 58 -12.13 6.30 5.05
N LYS A 59 -13.15 7.09 4.77
CA LYS A 59 -13.46 8.30 5.55
C LYS A 59 -13.74 8.03 7.04
N ASP A 60 -14.19 6.81 7.36
CA ASP A 60 -14.50 6.44 8.75
C ASP A 60 -13.29 5.91 9.52
N PHE A 61 -12.14 5.73 8.86
CA PHE A 61 -10.91 5.32 9.53
C PHE A 61 -10.15 6.57 9.99
N ALA A 62 -10.05 6.74 11.31
CA ALA A 62 -9.47 7.96 11.90
C ALA A 62 -7.99 8.13 11.58
N ASN A 63 -7.25 7.03 11.37
CA ASN A 63 -5.79 7.03 11.21
C ASN A 63 -5.32 6.68 9.81
N VAL A 64 -6.20 6.72 8.81
CA VAL A 64 -5.85 6.42 7.41
C VAL A 64 -5.79 7.71 6.61
N GLU A 65 -4.69 7.89 5.89
CA GLU A 65 -4.47 9.04 5.02
C GLU A 65 -4.13 8.55 3.61
N ILE A 66 -4.70 9.18 2.60
CA ILE A 66 -4.50 8.81 1.19
C ILE A 66 -3.58 9.83 0.54
N LYS A 67 -2.52 9.36 -0.08
CA LYS A 67 -1.57 10.23 -0.82
C LYS A 67 -1.21 9.59 -2.14
N ALA A 68 -1.09 10.41 -3.19
CA ALA A 68 -0.53 9.98 -4.46
C ALA A 68 1.00 10.10 -4.40
N PHE A 69 1.69 9.25 -5.15
CA PHE A 69 3.14 9.38 -5.31
C PHE A 69 3.58 8.83 -6.66
N SER A 70 4.75 9.26 -7.10
CA SER A 70 5.45 8.70 -8.25
C SER A 70 6.91 8.47 -7.85
N GLY A 71 7.61 7.64 -8.62
CA GLY A 71 9.00 7.32 -8.31
C GLY A 71 9.13 6.16 -7.34
N LEU A 72 10.23 6.14 -6.58
CA LEU A 72 10.57 5.00 -5.71
C LEU A 72 9.74 4.99 -4.42
N LEU A 73 9.26 3.80 -4.08
CA LEU A 73 8.55 3.58 -2.83
C LEU A 73 9.40 3.94 -1.61
N VAL A 74 10.70 3.64 -1.67
CA VAL A 74 11.64 3.96 -0.58
C VAL A 74 11.64 5.46 -0.28
N ASP A 75 11.66 6.29 -1.32
CA ASP A 75 11.65 7.75 -1.16
C ASP A 75 10.33 8.23 -0.59
N PHE A 76 9.22 7.65 -1.06
CA PHE A 76 7.90 8.00 -0.55
C PHE A 76 7.74 7.65 0.93
N ALA A 77 8.18 6.45 1.31
CA ALA A 77 8.13 6.02 2.71
C ALA A 77 8.96 6.96 3.60
N ARG A 78 10.18 7.27 3.18
CA ARG A 78 11.06 8.16 3.92
C ARG A 78 10.46 9.56 4.06
N ALA A 79 9.87 10.09 2.98
CA ALA A 79 9.24 11.40 2.99
C ALA A 79 8.07 11.48 3.97
N ASN A 80 7.46 10.34 4.28
CA ASN A 80 6.34 10.25 5.22
C ASN A 80 6.76 9.74 6.61
N ASN A 81 8.06 9.72 6.88
CA ASN A 81 8.61 9.28 8.16
C ASN A 81 8.23 7.85 8.50
N SER A 82 8.15 7.00 7.49
CA SER A 82 7.81 5.59 7.66
C SER A 82 8.98 4.70 7.27
N ASN A 83 9.19 3.66 8.06
CA ASN A 83 10.11 2.57 7.71
C ASN A 83 9.38 1.22 7.62
N ILE A 84 8.06 1.25 7.49
CA ILE A 84 7.22 0.05 7.43
C ILE A 84 6.37 0.10 6.17
N VAL A 85 6.50 -0.92 5.33
CA VAL A 85 5.66 -1.10 4.14
C VAL A 85 4.76 -2.30 4.36
N ILE A 86 3.46 -2.10 4.12
CA ILE A 86 2.46 -3.16 4.21
C ILE A 86 2.18 -3.67 2.79
N ARG A 87 2.17 -5.00 2.63
CA ARG A 87 1.79 -5.63 1.37
C ARG A 87 0.81 -6.76 1.66
N GLY A 88 -0.19 -6.93 0.80
CA GLY A 88 -1.12 -8.05 0.88
C GLY A 88 -0.58 -9.25 0.09
N LEU A 89 -0.79 -10.46 0.60
CA LEU A 89 -0.40 -11.69 -0.09
C LEU A 89 -1.63 -12.55 -0.33
N ARG A 90 -1.75 -13.10 -1.54
CA ARG A 90 -2.86 -13.97 -1.93
C ARG A 90 -2.43 -15.40 -2.21
N GLY A 91 -1.15 -15.65 -2.46
CA GLY A 91 -0.68 -16.98 -2.75
C GLY A 91 0.83 -17.05 -2.94
N VAL A 92 1.33 -18.25 -3.26
CA VAL A 92 2.78 -18.52 -3.36
C VAL A 92 3.43 -17.71 -4.48
N THR A 93 2.76 -17.58 -5.63
CA THR A 93 3.29 -16.80 -6.76
C THR A 93 3.42 -15.32 -6.38
N ASP A 94 2.40 -14.77 -5.70
CA ASP A 94 2.46 -13.41 -5.18
C ASP A 94 3.64 -13.27 -4.22
N PHE A 95 3.83 -14.25 -3.34
CA PHE A 95 4.88 -14.18 -2.34
C PHE A 95 6.27 -14.10 -2.98
N SER A 96 6.54 -14.87 -4.02
CA SER A 96 7.84 -14.83 -4.70
C SER A 96 8.14 -13.44 -5.25
N TYR A 97 7.18 -12.82 -5.90
CA TYR A 97 7.32 -11.47 -6.45
C TYR A 97 7.48 -10.44 -5.32
N GLU A 98 6.59 -10.50 -4.33
CA GLU A 98 6.60 -9.53 -3.22
C GLU A 98 7.86 -9.66 -2.38
N PHE A 99 8.37 -10.88 -2.20
CA PHE A 99 9.62 -11.10 -1.47
C PHE A 99 10.80 -10.46 -2.19
N GLN A 100 10.87 -10.60 -3.51
CA GLN A 100 11.91 -9.97 -4.31
C GLN A 100 11.84 -8.44 -4.19
N MET A 101 10.66 -7.87 -4.21
CA MET A 101 10.47 -6.43 -4.04
C MET A 101 10.90 -5.98 -2.65
N ALA A 102 10.60 -6.76 -1.61
CA ALA A 102 11.02 -6.45 -0.25
C ALA A 102 12.55 -6.44 -0.13
N LEU A 103 13.23 -7.42 -0.74
CA LEU A 103 14.69 -7.47 -0.76
C LEU A 103 15.28 -6.26 -1.49
N THR A 104 14.70 -5.88 -2.63
CA THR A 104 15.13 -4.72 -3.40
C THR A 104 14.99 -3.45 -2.60
N ASN A 105 13.83 -3.25 -1.96
CA ASN A 105 13.58 -2.07 -1.13
C ASN A 105 14.56 -2.00 0.04
N ARG A 106 14.85 -3.13 0.67
CA ARG A 106 15.79 -3.18 1.79
C ARG A 106 17.23 -2.93 1.35
N ALA A 107 17.59 -3.32 0.12
CA ALA A 107 18.89 -2.99 -0.44
C ALA A 107 19.05 -1.48 -0.66
N LEU A 108 17.94 -0.79 -0.99
CA LEU A 108 17.94 0.66 -1.17
C LEU A 108 17.90 1.42 0.16
N ASP A 109 17.24 0.85 1.16
CA ASP A 109 17.13 1.42 2.50
C ASP A 109 17.08 0.29 3.53
N SER A 110 18.17 0.07 4.24
CA SER A 110 18.29 -1.05 5.18
C SER A 110 17.33 -0.94 6.39
N ASP A 111 16.78 0.24 6.64
CA ASP A 111 15.82 0.45 7.73
C ASP A 111 14.38 0.15 7.32
N LEU A 112 14.13 -0.07 6.04
CA LEU A 112 12.77 -0.32 5.54
C LEU A 112 12.41 -1.79 5.73
N GLU A 113 11.33 -2.04 6.46
CA GLU A 113 10.79 -3.38 6.68
C GLU A 113 9.47 -3.54 5.92
N THR A 114 9.30 -4.72 5.30
CA THR A 114 8.05 -5.05 4.63
C THR A 114 7.31 -6.08 5.47
N LEU A 115 6.06 -5.77 5.81
CA LEU A 115 5.17 -6.67 6.52
C LEU A 115 4.12 -7.19 5.56
N PHE A 116 3.95 -8.51 5.53
CA PHE A 116 2.98 -9.15 4.66
C PHE A 116 1.74 -9.53 5.46
N ILE A 117 0.57 -9.14 4.93
CA ILE A 117 -0.72 -9.51 5.51
C ILE A 117 -1.40 -10.46 4.52
N SER A 118 -1.75 -11.65 4.98
CA SER A 118 -2.42 -12.62 4.13
C SER A 118 -3.84 -12.16 3.82
N ALA A 119 -4.26 -12.30 2.55
CA ALA A 119 -5.62 -11.97 2.16
C ALA A 119 -6.60 -12.91 2.86
N ASP A 120 -7.79 -12.39 3.17
CA ASP A 120 -8.88 -13.22 3.65
C ASP A 120 -9.30 -14.16 2.51
N THR A 121 -9.69 -15.41 2.86
CA THR A 121 -10.05 -16.42 1.86
C THR A 121 -11.17 -15.98 0.93
N GLN A 122 -12.09 -15.16 1.40
CA GLN A 122 -13.18 -14.65 0.56
C GLN A 122 -12.70 -13.70 -0.55
N TYR A 123 -11.46 -13.19 -0.48
CA TYR A 123 -10.90 -12.26 -1.45
C TYR A 123 -9.79 -12.89 -2.31
N LEU A 124 -9.62 -14.22 -2.25
CA LEU A 124 -8.59 -14.89 -3.04
C LEU A 124 -8.97 -15.03 -4.52
N PHE A 125 -10.25 -14.93 -4.85
CA PHE A 125 -10.77 -15.15 -6.19
C PHE A 125 -11.57 -13.99 -6.70
#